data_2a4c743383e2cebb337f96df2692010b
#
_entry.id   2a4c743383e2cebb337f96df2692010b
#
_cell.length_a   1.000
_cell.length_b   1.000
_cell.length_c   1.000
_cell.angle_alpha   90.00
_cell.angle_beta   90.00
_cell.angle_gamma   90.00
#
_symmetry.space_group_name_H-M   'P 1'
#
loop_
_entity.id
_entity.type
_entity.pdbx_description
1 polymer ?
#
loop_
_entity_poly.entity_id
_entity_poly.type
_entity_poly.pdbx_seq_one_letter_code
_entity_poly.pdbx_strand_id
1 'polypeptide(L)'
;MSRRQLVARNVSRKTTLATRLEDGASLWAKFMGLMGRASLPVGEGLWLPGENGIHMLFMRFAIDVVFLSPPKDGRAGRRTVVSVRLAVQPWRGVVWRVAGAKGVLELPVGTIEATRTALGDEIAIDPA
;
A
#
# COMPACT_ATOMS: atom_id res chain seq x y z
N MET A 1 -15.63 -15.55 6.94
CA MET A 1 -15.70 -14.13 7.30
C MET A 1 -15.02 -13.30 6.22
N SER A 2 -15.71 -12.34 5.66
CA SER A 2 -15.17 -11.50 4.61
C SER A 2 -14.19 -10.48 5.20
N ARG A 3 -13.15 -10.18 4.43
CA ARG A 3 -12.21 -9.11 4.78
C ARG A 3 -12.85 -7.77 4.52
N ARG A 4 -12.47 -6.79 5.32
CA ARG A 4 -12.93 -5.44 5.15
C ARG A 4 -12.37 -4.84 3.88
N GLN A 5 -13.22 -4.22 3.08
CA GLN A 5 -12.83 -3.53 1.85
C GLN A 5 -12.63 -2.04 2.12
N LEU A 6 -11.55 -1.51 1.58
CA LEU A 6 -11.19 -0.11 1.73
C LEU A 6 -10.98 0.52 0.35
N VAL A 7 -10.93 1.84 0.35
CA VAL A 7 -10.57 2.64 -0.84
C VAL A 7 -9.40 3.54 -0.45
N ALA A 8 -8.38 3.60 -1.30
CA ALA A 8 -7.26 4.51 -1.12
C ALA A 8 -7.27 5.57 -2.21
N ARG A 9 -7.29 6.85 -1.80
CA ARG A 9 -7.30 7.99 -2.73
C ARG A 9 -6.14 8.92 -2.45
N ASN A 10 -5.57 9.47 -3.50
CA ASN A 10 -4.59 10.53 -3.40
C ASN A 10 -5.34 11.85 -3.43
N VAL A 11 -5.51 12.46 -2.27
CA VAL A 11 -6.27 13.70 -2.11
C VAL A 11 -5.55 14.87 -2.78
N SER A 12 -4.23 14.89 -2.69
CA SER A 12 -3.41 15.96 -3.27
C SER A 12 -3.48 16.00 -4.79
N ARG A 13 -3.57 14.83 -5.43
CA ARG A 13 -3.59 14.71 -6.89
C ARG A 13 -4.97 14.46 -7.45
N LYS A 14 -5.97 14.24 -6.60
CA LYS A 14 -7.34 13.90 -7.00
C LYS A 14 -7.40 12.66 -7.87
N THR A 15 -6.65 11.63 -7.48
CA THR A 15 -6.60 10.33 -8.16
C THR A 15 -6.92 9.23 -7.18
N THR A 16 -7.25 8.03 -7.71
CA THR A 16 -7.58 6.87 -6.89
C THR A 16 -6.49 5.82 -7.03
N LEU A 17 -5.90 5.41 -5.90
CA LEU A 17 -4.86 4.39 -5.89
C LEU A 17 -5.45 2.98 -5.94
N ALA A 18 -6.53 2.75 -5.21
CA ALA A 18 -7.20 1.46 -5.20
C ALA A 18 -8.66 1.62 -4.82
N THR A 19 -9.54 0.95 -5.56
CA THR A 19 -10.98 0.92 -5.26
C THR A 19 -11.36 -0.32 -4.46
N ARG A 20 -10.50 -1.35 -4.48
CA ARG A 20 -10.69 -2.59 -3.74
C ARG A 20 -9.41 -2.91 -2.99
N LEU A 21 -9.24 -2.24 -1.87
CA LEU A 21 -8.06 -2.38 -1.03
C LEU A 21 -8.39 -3.33 0.12
N GLU A 22 -7.61 -4.41 0.26
CA GLU A 22 -7.77 -5.31 1.39
C GLU A 22 -7.08 -4.75 2.62
N ASP A 23 -7.75 -4.89 3.76
CA ASP A 23 -7.16 -4.53 5.04
C ASP A 23 -6.34 -5.73 5.55
N GLY A 24 -5.03 -5.58 5.55
CA GLY A 24 -4.09 -6.60 6.00
C GLY A 24 -3.69 -6.46 7.46
N ALA A 25 -4.56 -5.87 8.30
CA ALA A 25 -4.23 -5.61 9.70
C ALA A 25 -3.98 -6.88 10.52
N SER A 26 -4.65 -8.00 10.20
CA SER A 26 -4.41 -9.24 10.92
C SER A 26 -3.09 -9.87 10.49
N LEU A 27 -2.42 -10.57 11.41
CA LEU A 27 -1.17 -11.25 11.11
C LEU A 27 -1.34 -12.28 9.99
N TRP A 28 -2.46 -13.00 10.02
CA TRP A 28 -2.75 -14.00 8.99
C TRP A 28 -2.95 -13.36 7.62
N ALA A 29 -3.77 -12.31 7.54
CA ALA A 29 -4.00 -11.61 6.28
C ALA A 29 -2.70 -10.99 5.75
N LYS A 30 -1.88 -10.42 6.63
CA LYS A 30 -0.59 -9.86 6.27
C LYS A 30 0.34 -10.91 5.67
N PHE A 31 0.42 -12.07 6.32
CA PHE A 31 1.29 -13.16 5.88
C PHE A 31 0.81 -13.77 4.56
N MET A 32 -0.50 -14.01 4.45
CA MET A 32 -1.07 -14.66 3.26
C MET A 32 -1.42 -13.69 2.14
N GLY A 33 -1.36 -12.39 2.40
CA GLY A 33 -1.84 -11.33 1.54
C GLY A 33 -1.68 -11.55 0.05
N LEU A 34 -0.52 -11.19 -0.50
CA LEU A 34 -0.25 -11.35 -1.92
C LEU A 34 0.57 -12.59 -2.25
N MET A 35 1.02 -13.33 -1.23
CA MET A 35 1.79 -14.55 -1.44
C MET A 35 0.96 -15.60 -2.17
N GLY A 36 1.58 -16.28 -3.12
CA GLY A 36 0.91 -17.32 -3.90
C GLY A 36 0.00 -16.80 -5.00
N ARG A 37 -0.28 -15.50 -5.05
CA ARG A 37 -1.06 -14.92 -6.14
C ARG A 37 -0.17 -14.75 -7.37
N ALA A 38 -0.76 -14.87 -8.55
CA ALA A 38 -0.03 -14.71 -9.80
C ALA A 38 0.05 -13.25 -10.26
N SER A 39 -0.89 -12.42 -9.80
CA SER A 39 -0.95 -11.01 -10.20
C SER A 39 -1.81 -10.22 -9.22
N LEU A 40 -1.73 -8.91 -9.35
CA LEU A 40 -2.58 -7.97 -8.61
C LEU A 40 -3.23 -7.07 -9.67
N PRO A 41 -4.53 -7.23 -9.92
CA PRO A 41 -5.22 -6.43 -10.93
C PRO A 41 -5.27 -4.94 -10.59
N VAL A 42 -5.38 -4.12 -11.61
CA VAL A 42 -5.56 -2.67 -11.44
C VAL A 42 -6.81 -2.42 -10.57
N GLY A 43 -6.67 -1.50 -9.63
CA GLY A 43 -7.74 -1.16 -8.69
C GLY A 43 -7.73 -1.96 -7.41
N GLU A 44 -6.96 -3.04 -7.35
CA GLU A 44 -6.78 -3.82 -6.12
C GLU A 44 -5.51 -3.42 -5.41
N GLY A 45 -5.41 -3.79 -4.14
CA GLY A 45 -4.21 -3.52 -3.36
C GLY A 45 -4.32 -4.10 -1.97
N LEU A 46 -3.25 -3.93 -1.19
CA LEU A 46 -3.20 -4.40 0.18
C LEU A 46 -2.71 -3.26 1.08
N TRP A 47 -3.42 -3.02 2.17
CA TRP A 47 -3.05 -2.04 3.18
C TRP A 47 -2.49 -2.75 4.41
N LEU A 48 -1.27 -2.39 4.80
CA LEU A 48 -0.59 -2.97 5.96
C LEU A 48 -0.34 -1.87 7.01
N PRO A 49 -1.32 -1.60 7.87
CA PRO A 49 -1.15 -0.58 8.89
C PRO A 49 -0.07 -0.96 9.90
N GLY A 50 0.71 0.02 10.33
CA GLY A 50 1.74 -0.18 11.34
C GLY A 50 3.09 -0.65 10.81
N GLU A 51 3.18 -1.03 9.55
CA GLU A 51 4.43 -1.52 8.97
C GLU A 51 5.32 -0.39 8.49
N ASN A 52 6.63 -0.59 8.57
CA ASN A 52 7.61 0.38 8.06
C ASN A 52 8.56 -0.22 7.03
N GLY A 53 8.30 -1.42 6.58
CA GLY A 53 9.11 -2.10 5.57
C GLY A 53 8.35 -3.24 4.95
N ILE A 54 8.93 -3.82 3.90
CA ILE A 54 8.36 -4.98 3.22
C ILE A 54 9.47 -5.95 2.85
N HIS A 55 9.07 -7.18 2.52
CA HIS A 55 9.93 -8.12 1.83
C HIS A 55 9.13 -8.80 0.72
N MET A 56 9.85 -9.22 -0.32
CA MET A 56 9.24 -9.83 -1.49
C MET A 56 9.45 -11.34 -1.56
N LEU A 57 9.83 -11.96 -0.43
CA LEU A 57 9.98 -13.41 -0.36
C LEU A 57 8.62 -14.08 -0.64
N PHE A 58 8.64 -15.12 -1.47
CA PHE A 58 7.44 -15.87 -1.88
C PHE A 58 6.46 -15.08 -2.75
N MET A 59 6.81 -13.86 -3.15
CA MET A 59 6.01 -13.12 -4.13
C MET A 59 6.33 -13.61 -5.54
N ARG A 60 5.32 -13.61 -6.40
CA ARG A 60 5.42 -14.12 -7.76
C ARG A 60 5.39 -13.01 -8.81
N PHE A 61 5.24 -11.76 -8.41
CA PHE A 61 5.15 -10.62 -9.32
C PHE A 61 5.67 -9.36 -8.62
N ALA A 62 6.05 -8.38 -9.43
CA ALA A 62 6.50 -7.09 -8.91
C ALA A 62 5.31 -6.26 -8.46
N ILE A 63 5.55 -5.33 -7.53
CA ILE A 63 4.52 -4.41 -7.03
C ILE A 63 5.07 -3.01 -6.89
N ASP A 64 4.18 -2.03 -6.92
CA ASP A 64 4.47 -0.68 -6.46
C ASP A 64 4.18 -0.59 -4.97
N VAL A 65 4.98 0.17 -4.23
CA VAL A 65 4.85 0.29 -2.79
C VAL A 65 4.85 1.76 -2.38
N VAL A 66 3.87 2.14 -1.57
CA VAL A 66 3.78 3.48 -1.01
C VAL A 66 3.85 3.37 0.51
N PHE A 67 4.82 4.07 1.10
CA PHE A 67 5.00 4.13 2.55
C PHE A 67 4.32 5.39 3.08
N LEU A 68 3.49 5.22 4.09
CA LEU A 68 2.68 6.30 4.65
C LEU A 68 3.04 6.57 6.11
N SER A 69 2.90 7.82 6.50
CA SER A 69 3.11 8.28 7.88
C SER A 69 2.02 7.72 8.81
N PRO A 70 2.18 7.93 10.14
CA PRO A 70 1.04 7.74 11.05
C PRO A 70 -0.15 8.63 10.66
N PRO A 71 -1.35 8.33 11.19
CA PRO A 71 -2.51 9.19 10.95
C PRO A 71 -2.21 10.64 11.31
N LYS A 72 -2.71 11.57 10.49
CA LYS A 72 -2.39 12.97 10.61
C LYS A 72 -3.50 13.72 11.35
N ASP A 73 -3.10 14.55 12.32
CA ASP A 73 -4.01 15.48 13.03
C ASP A 73 -5.28 14.81 13.56
N GLY A 74 -5.15 13.60 14.12
CA GLY A 74 -6.29 12.87 14.66
C GLY A 74 -7.27 12.36 13.60
N ARG A 75 -6.97 12.54 12.34
CA ARG A 75 -7.82 12.06 11.24
C ARG A 75 -7.38 10.67 10.83
N ALA A 76 -8.06 9.65 11.35
CA ALA A 76 -7.66 8.26 11.20
C ALA A 76 -7.43 7.81 9.76
N GLY A 77 -8.15 8.34 8.80
CA GLY A 77 -8.02 7.96 7.40
C GLY A 77 -7.01 8.78 6.59
N ARG A 78 -6.31 9.74 7.21
CA ARG A 78 -5.41 10.65 6.48
C ARG A 78 -3.96 10.43 6.86
N ARG A 79 -3.11 10.23 5.84
CA ARG A 79 -1.68 9.98 6.02
C ARG A 79 -0.90 10.66 4.91
N THR A 80 0.39 10.89 5.13
CA THR A 80 1.29 11.53 4.16
C THR A 80 2.23 10.49 3.55
N VAL A 81 2.49 10.60 2.27
CA VAL A 81 3.47 9.74 1.58
C VAL A 81 4.87 10.12 2.04
N VAL A 82 5.58 9.18 2.64
CA VAL A 82 6.96 9.38 3.11
C VAL A 82 7.99 8.69 2.23
N SER A 83 7.59 7.71 1.43
CA SER A 83 8.46 7.06 0.44
C SER A 83 7.64 6.31 -0.59
N VAL A 84 8.18 6.17 -1.78
CA VAL A 84 7.59 5.34 -2.84
C VAL A 84 8.67 4.45 -3.43
N ARG A 85 8.28 3.24 -3.84
CA ARG A 85 9.16 2.30 -4.55
C ARG A 85 8.39 1.72 -5.71
N LEU A 86 8.93 1.88 -6.91
CA LEU A 86 8.28 1.41 -8.13
C LEU A 86 8.81 0.03 -8.51
N ALA A 87 7.92 -0.85 -8.92
CA ALA A 87 8.23 -2.16 -9.49
C ALA A 87 9.23 -2.96 -8.63
N VAL A 88 8.94 -3.08 -7.33
CA VAL A 88 9.77 -3.88 -6.42
C VAL A 88 9.69 -5.34 -6.87
N GLN A 89 10.85 -5.94 -7.15
CA GLN A 89 10.92 -7.24 -7.78
C GLN A 89 10.62 -8.38 -6.81
N PRO A 90 9.96 -9.46 -7.28
CA PRO A 90 9.68 -10.62 -6.44
C PRO A 90 10.99 -11.29 -6.01
N TRP A 91 10.97 -11.86 -4.80
CA TRP A 91 12.07 -12.61 -4.19
C TRP A 91 13.31 -11.80 -3.84
N ARG A 92 13.52 -10.63 -4.46
CA ARG A 92 14.74 -9.83 -4.30
C ARG A 92 14.52 -8.52 -3.58
N GLY A 93 13.34 -7.95 -3.72
CA GLY A 93 13.06 -6.63 -3.17
C GLY A 93 12.89 -6.69 -1.65
N VAL A 94 13.70 -5.93 -0.94
CA VAL A 94 13.58 -5.77 0.51
C VAL A 94 13.76 -4.30 0.81
N VAL A 95 12.79 -3.71 1.50
CA VAL A 95 12.86 -2.32 1.94
C VAL A 95 12.62 -2.33 3.45
N TRP A 96 13.67 -1.99 4.20
CA TRP A 96 13.64 -2.03 5.66
C TRP A 96 13.59 -0.64 6.26
N ARG A 97 12.78 -0.49 7.30
CA ARG A 97 12.82 0.68 8.21
C ARG A 97 12.78 2.01 7.48
N VAL A 98 11.75 2.22 6.69
CA VAL A 98 11.54 3.51 6.04
C VAL A 98 11.19 4.53 7.13
N ALA A 99 12.02 5.56 7.26
CA ALA A 99 11.86 6.58 8.29
C ALA A 99 10.51 7.28 8.16
N GLY A 100 9.80 7.41 9.28
CA GLY A 100 8.50 8.06 9.31
C GLY A 100 7.34 7.21 8.85
N ALA A 101 7.58 5.97 8.39
CA ALA A 101 6.51 5.10 7.91
C ALA A 101 5.83 4.37 9.07
N LYS A 102 4.51 4.32 9.00
CA LYS A 102 3.64 3.56 9.91
C LYS A 102 2.50 2.93 9.11
N GLY A 103 2.76 2.55 7.90
CA GLY A 103 1.81 1.88 7.05
C GLY A 103 2.34 1.73 5.64
N VAL A 104 1.93 0.66 4.97
CA VAL A 104 2.40 0.32 3.63
C VAL A 104 1.22 -0.01 2.74
N LEU A 105 1.18 0.59 1.55
CA LEU A 105 0.25 0.21 0.48
C LEU A 105 1.02 -0.60 -0.55
N GLU A 106 0.54 -1.80 -0.84
CA GLU A 106 1.04 -2.62 -1.94
C GLU A 106 0.05 -2.56 -3.09
N LEU A 107 0.52 -2.16 -4.25
CA LEU A 107 -0.31 -1.82 -5.41
C LEU A 107 0.26 -2.45 -6.68
N PRO A 108 -0.56 -2.62 -7.73
CA PRO A 108 -0.04 -3.10 -9.01
C PRO A 108 1.00 -2.14 -9.58
N VAL A 109 1.98 -2.71 -10.28
CA VAL A 109 2.99 -1.92 -10.99
C VAL A 109 2.30 -0.93 -11.93
N GLY A 110 2.77 0.32 -11.91
CA GLY A 110 2.21 1.40 -12.73
C GLY A 110 1.23 2.29 -11.99
N THR A 111 0.76 1.88 -10.81
CA THR A 111 -0.22 2.67 -10.05
C THR A 111 0.37 4.01 -9.58
N ILE A 112 1.59 3.99 -9.09
CA ILE A 112 2.23 5.23 -8.60
C ILE A 112 2.34 6.24 -9.73
N GLU A 113 2.80 5.80 -10.89
CA GLU A 113 2.96 6.66 -12.06
C GLU A 113 1.62 7.16 -12.60
N ALA A 114 0.65 6.26 -12.74
CA ALA A 114 -0.67 6.62 -13.25
C ALA A 114 -1.41 7.62 -12.35
N THR A 115 -1.23 7.52 -11.04
CA THR A 115 -1.87 8.41 -10.07
C THR A 115 -1.02 9.63 -9.73
N ARG A 116 0.20 9.69 -10.25
CA ARG A 116 1.18 10.76 -9.97
C ARG A 116 1.49 10.91 -8.50
N THR A 117 1.41 9.81 -7.76
CA THR A 117 1.68 9.81 -6.33
C THR A 117 3.15 10.08 -6.05
N ALA A 118 3.41 11.03 -5.18
CA ALA A 118 4.76 11.50 -4.86
C ALA A 118 4.90 11.80 -3.37
N LEU A 119 6.14 11.97 -2.95
CA LEU A 119 6.44 12.34 -1.56
C LEU A 119 5.67 13.59 -1.15
N GLY A 120 5.12 13.56 0.05
CA GLY A 120 4.37 14.67 0.60
C GLY A 120 2.89 14.68 0.25
N ASP A 121 2.45 13.82 -0.67
CA ASP A 121 1.03 13.75 -1.02
C ASP A 121 0.22 13.21 0.15
N GLU A 122 -1.01 13.68 0.27
CA GLU A 122 -1.93 13.21 1.30
C GLU A 122 -2.79 12.07 0.74
N ILE A 123 -2.83 10.96 1.46
CA ILE A 123 -3.59 9.78 1.08
C ILE A 123 -4.74 9.58 2.06
N ALA A 124 -5.94 9.33 1.55
CA ALA A 124 -7.10 8.97 2.35
C ALA A 124 -7.38 7.49 2.18
N ILE A 125 -7.48 6.78 3.29
CA ILE A 125 -7.85 5.36 3.31
C ILE A 125 -9.14 5.25 4.10
N ASP A 126 -10.23 4.93 3.42
CA ASP A 126 -11.56 4.91 3.98
C ASP A 126 -12.28 3.60 3.68
N PRO A 127 -13.31 3.24 4.47
CA PRO A 127 -14.16 2.10 4.12
C PRO A 127 -14.78 2.29 2.74
N ALA A 128 -14.86 1.19 2.03
CA ALA A 128 -15.47 1.19 0.70
C ALA A 128 -17.00 1.32 0.80
#